data_c89ae15177a2d102514eade1bf9d1aa4
#
_entry.id   c89ae15177a2d102514eade1bf9d1aa4
#
_cell.length_a   1.000
_cell.length_b   1.000
_cell.length_c   1.000
_cell.angle_alpha   90.00
_cell.angle_beta   90.00
_cell.angle_gamma   90.00
#
_symmetry.space_group_name_H-M   'P 1'
#
loop_
_entity.id
_entity.type
_entity.pdbx_description
1 polymer ?
#
loop_
_entity_poly.entity_id
_entity_poly.type
_entity_poly.pdbx_seq_one_letter_code
_entity_poly.pdbx_strand_id
1 'polypeptide(L)'
;MRAQREKVQLLQHGGADPQEVMLMKAKYQGQLNEYAKFSKKMKLEQERERIYLDMRGRIATNSKQQNSMFPPEMIQNASSDIAQYKKYKEILGDSIGSLVKFGQLKYNDSEKWEKVQSKFFTYLEIDKKDWSQEFKIKSKQAYDRFREQGEELSVHALSRLPRLNKPGYEVIHEKDVLELVKTKPNYSEGEEKIIWFSPSKQLVVIKNKNSGDIVSIIRRKNKKEGWTDAGF
;
A
#
# COMPACT_ATOMS: atom_id res chain seq x y z
N MET A 1 0.81 -29.68 4.68
CA MET A 1 -0.29 -29.32 5.60
C MET A 1 -0.06 -29.79 7.03
N ARG A 2 0.25 -31.07 7.30
CA ARG A 2 0.48 -31.59 8.66
C ARG A 2 1.62 -30.86 9.38
N ALA A 3 2.78 -30.73 8.76
CA ALA A 3 3.95 -30.05 9.32
C ALA A 3 3.71 -28.55 9.67
N GLN A 4 2.82 -27.88 8.95
CA GLN A 4 2.48 -26.48 9.21
C GLN A 4 1.47 -26.32 10.36
N ARG A 5 0.53 -27.27 10.47
CA ARG A 5 -0.33 -27.40 11.64
C ARG A 5 0.49 -27.64 12.91
N GLU A 6 1.42 -28.58 12.84
CA GLU A 6 2.31 -28.91 13.97
C GLU A 6 3.14 -27.67 14.38
N LYS A 7 3.65 -26.89 13.42
CA LYS A 7 4.33 -25.63 13.73
C LYS A 7 3.43 -24.59 14.39
N VAL A 8 2.19 -24.42 13.93
CA VAL A 8 1.24 -23.49 14.55
C VAL A 8 0.83 -23.98 15.95
N GLN A 9 0.65 -25.29 16.15
CA GLN A 9 0.35 -25.87 17.45
C GLN A 9 1.52 -25.76 18.43
N LEU A 10 2.74 -25.98 17.98
CA LEU A 10 3.95 -25.79 18.77
C LEU A 10 4.10 -24.34 19.25
N LEU A 11 3.78 -23.37 18.38
CA LEU A 11 3.73 -21.95 18.75
C LEU A 11 2.69 -21.66 19.85
N GLN A 12 1.56 -22.35 19.84
CA GLN A 12 0.51 -22.18 20.86
C GLN A 12 0.90 -22.72 22.24
N HIS A 13 1.64 -23.83 22.28
CA HIS A 13 2.01 -24.50 23.52
C HIS A 13 3.32 -23.97 24.15
N GLY A 14 4.09 -23.19 23.39
CA GLY A 14 5.41 -22.71 23.80
C GLY A 14 5.45 -21.37 24.53
N GLY A 15 4.32 -20.76 24.87
CA GLY A 15 4.25 -19.51 25.62
C GLY A 15 4.71 -18.27 24.81
N ALA A 16 4.70 -18.33 23.48
CA ALA A 16 5.02 -17.20 22.62
C ALA A 16 4.00 -16.05 22.76
N ASP A 17 4.44 -14.82 22.50
CA ASP A 17 3.57 -13.65 22.50
C ASP A 17 2.37 -13.86 21.55
N PRO A 18 1.15 -13.51 21.99
CA PRO A 18 -0.06 -13.54 21.16
C PRO A 18 0.09 -12.94 19.77
N GLN A 19 0.75 -11.80 19.69
CA GLN A 19 0.94 -11.08 18.45
C GLN A 19 1.92 -11.81 17.52
N GLU A 20 2.96 -12.42 18.07
CA GLU A 20 3.92 -13.25 17.32
C GLU A 20 3.24 -14.48 16.71
N VAL A 21 2.39 -15.15 17.52
CA VAL A 21 1.62 -16.30 17.04
C VAL A 21 0.65 -15.91 15.94
N MET A 22 -0.02 -14.75 16.05
CA MET A 22 -0.92 -14.25 15.01
C MET A 22 -0.18 -14.00 13.69
N LEU A 23 1.00 -13.40 13.75
CA LEU A 23 1.79 -13.11 12.57
C LEU A 23 2.35 -14.38 11.92
N MET A 24 2.85 -15.30 12.73
CA MET A 24 3.32 -16.60 12.24
C MET A 24 2.19 -17.38 11.57
N LYS A 25 0.98 -17.31 12.12
CA LYS A 25 -0.20 -17.86 11.48
C LYS A 25 -0.46 -17.22 10.11
N ALA A 26 -0.36 -15.90 9.99
CA ALA A 26 -0.52 -15.20 8.72
C ALA A 26 0.52 -15.63 7.69
N LYS A 27 1.78 -15.82 8.10
CA LYS A 27 2.88 -16.30 7.25
C LYS A 27 2.63 -17.72 6.72
N TYR A 28 2.17 -18.64 7.58
CA TYR A 28 1.87 -20.02 7.17
C TYR A 28 0.52 -20.16 6.48
N GLN A 29 -0.38 -19.20 6.66
CA GLN A 29 -1.69 -19.17 6.03
C GLN A 29 -1.61 -19.15 4.50
N GLY A 30 -0.58 -18.52 3.92
CA GLY A 30 -0.35 -18.51 2.48
C GLY A 30 -0.06 -19.86 1.91
N GLN A 31 0.79 -20.60 2.60
CA GLN A 31 1.11 -21.96 2.20
C GLN A 31 -0.11 -22.89 2.32
N LEU A 32 -0.95 -22.67 3.34
CA LEU A 32 -2.23 -23.39 3.49
C LEU A 32 -3.23 -23.03 2.38
N ASN A 33 -3.21 -21.79 1.89
CA ASN A 33 -4.08 -21.35 0.78
C ASN A 33 -3.74 -22.00 -0.55
N GLU A 34 -2.46 -22.22 -0.82
CA GLU A 34 -2.04 -22.96 -2.02
C GLU A 34 -2.55 -24.39 -1.98
N TYR A 35 -2.44 -25.04 -0.84
CA TYR A 35 -3.01 -26.38 -0.66
C TYR A 35 -4.54 -26.43 -0.75
N ALA A 36 -5.22 -25.38 -0.28
CA ALA A 36 -6.68 -25.29 -0.35
C ALA A 36 -7.21 -25.10 -1.78
N LYS A 37 -6.38 -24.59 -2.71
CA LYS A 37 -6.71 -24.58 -4.15
C LYS A 37 -6.80 -26.00 -4.74
N PHE A 38 -6.08 -26.94 -4.17
CA PHE A 38 -6.04 -28.34 -4.62
C PHE A 38 -7.02 -29.27 -3.89
N SER A 39 -7.48 -28.94 -2.71
CA SER A 39 -8.43 -29.75 -1.93
C SER A 39 -9.73 -29.00 -1.69
N LYS A 40 -10.87 -29.65 -1.93
CA LYS A 40 -12.23 -29.09 -1.79
C LYS A 40 -12.39 -28.18 -0.57
N LYS A 41 -12.41 -26.88 -0.84
CA LYS A 41 -12.13 -25.69 -0.03
C LYS A 41 -12.83 -25.52 1.33
N MET A 42 -14.08 -25.94 1.49
CA MET A 42 -14.91 -25.45 2.58
C MET A 42 -14.53 -25.97 3.98
N LYS A 43 -14.11 -27.23 4.10
CA LYS A 43 -13.74 -27.81 5.41
C LYS A 43 -12.45 -27.21 5.98
N LEU A 44 -11.56 -26.80 5.11
CA LEU A 44 -10.26 -26.25 5.54
C LEU A 44 -10.39 -24.80 6.03
N GLU A 45 -11.29 -24.01 5.47
CA GLU A 45 -11.52 -22.62 5.92
C GLU A 45 -12.18 -22.57 7.31
N GLN A 46 -13.17 -23.43 7.56
CA GLN A 46 -13.80 -23.53 8.86
C GLN A 46 -12.82 -23.99 9.96
N GLU A 47 -11.93 -24.91 9.62
CA GLU A 47 -10.92 -25.38 10.57
C GLU A 47 -9.82 -24.34 10.81
N ARG A 48 -9.50 -23.54 9.80
CA ARG A 48 -8.59 -22.39 9.91
C ARG A 48 -9.13 -21.32 10.86
N GLU A 49 -10.40 -20.98 10.70
CA GLU A 49 -11.08 -20.01 11.54
C GLU A 49 -11.19 -20.50 12.99
N ARG A 50 -11.49 -21.77 13.20
CA ARG A 50 -11.53 -22.39 14.51
C ARG A 50 -10.16 -22.38 15.21
N ILE A 51 -9.10 -22.74 14.50
CA ILE A 51 -7.73 -22.69 15.04
C ILE A 51 -7.37 -21.26 15.41
N TYR A 52 -7.73 -20.29 14.57
CA TYR A 52 -7.48 -18.88 14.84
C TYR A 52 -8.22 -18.36 16.08
N LEU A 53 -9.49 -18.70 16.24
CA LEU A 53 -10.30 -18.32 17.40
C LEU A 53 -9.81 -18.98 18.69
N ASP A 54 -9.43 -20.25 18.64
CA ASP A 54 -8.88 -21.00 19.78
C ASP A 54 -7.51 -20.44 20.22
N MET A 55 -6.67 -20.06 19.26
CA MET A 55 -5.41 -19.34 19.51
C MET A 55 -5.64 -18.03 20.25
N ARG A 56 -6.62 -17.25 19.85
CA ARG A 56 -6.93 -15.95 20.45
C ARG A 56 -7.40 -16.09 21.91
N GLY A 57 -8.11 -17.18 22.23
CA GLY A 57 -8.59 -17.45 23.59
C GLY A 57 -7.50 -17.89 24.57
N ARG A 58 -6.52 -18.69 24.12
CA ARG A 58 -5.49 -19.27 24.99
C ARG A 58 -4.30 -18.36 25.28
N ILE A 59 -4.06 -17.39 24.41
CA ILE A 59 -2.89 -16.51 24.49
C ILE A 59 -3.05 -15.42 25.55
N ALA A 60 -4.29 -15.03 25.86
CA ALA A 60 -4.57 -14.07 26.93
C ALA A 60 -4.10 -14.57 28.32
N THR A 61 -3.82 -15.87 28.47
CA THR A 61 -3.52 -16.50 29.74
C THR A 61 -2.04 -16.79 30.01
N ASN A 62 -1.14 -16.78 29.00
CA ASN A 62 0.21 -17.34 29.16
C ASN A 62 1.39 -16.39 28.87
N SER A 63 1.26 -15.09 29.05
CA SER A 63 2.33 -14.11 28.76
C SER A 63 3.54 -14.12 29.72
N LYS A 64 3.69 -15.12 30.59
CA LYS A 64 4.71 -15.11 31.67
C LYS A 64 5.73 -16.24 31.67
N GLN A 65 5.83 -17.09 30.66
CA GLN A 65 6.85 -18.16 30.65
C GLN A 65 7.94 -17.92 29.63
N GLN A 66 9.15 -17.70 30.13
CA GLN A 66 10.38 -17.32 29.41
C GLN A 66 11.11 -18.46 28.67
N ASN A 67 10.52 -19.63 28.48
CA ASN A 67 11.18 -20.72 27.75
C ASN A 67 10.49 -20.94 26.42
N SER A 68 10.86 -20.12 25.42
CA SER A 68 10.39 -20.29 24.05
C SER A 68 11.02 -21.53 23.43
N MET A 69 10.21 -22.52 23.04
CA MET A 69 10.61 -23.71 22.27
C MET A 69 10.89 -23.38 20.79
N PHE A 70 10.97 -22.10 20.42
CA PHE A 70 11.10 -21.65 19.04
C PHE A 70 12.52 -21.23 18.68
N PRO A 71 12.94 -21.48 17.43
CA PRO A 71 14.21 -20.95 16.95
C PRO A 71 14.24 -19.42 17.11
N PRO A 72 15.36 -18.85 17.58
CA PRO A 72 15.52 -17.39 17.76
C PRO A 72 15.17 -16.58 16.51
N GLU A 73 15.50 -17.09 15.32
CA GLU A 73 15.20 -16.46 14.02
C GLU A 73 13.69 -16.32 13.77
N MET A 74 12.90 -17.30 14.22
CA MET A 74 11.45 -17.29 14.06
C MET A 74 10.81 -16.22 14.93
N ILE A 75 11.29 -16.05 16.16
CA ILE A 75 10.84 -15.03 17.11
C ILE A 75 11.27 -13.64 16.61
N GLN A 76 12.50 -13.51 16.12
CA GLN A 76 13.01 -12.26 15.60
C GLN A 76 12.23 -11.78 14.38
N ASN A 77 11.87 -12.67 13.46
CA ASN A 77 11.05 -12.34 12.29
C ASN A 77 9.65 -11.90 12.70
N ALA A 78 9.01 -12.58 13.66
CA ALA A 78 7.68 -12.22 14.15
C ALA A 78 7.70 -10.86 14.85
N SER A 79 8.68 -10.60 15.71
CA SER A 79 8.85 -9.31 16.38
C SER A 79 9.09 -8.16 15.40
N SER A 80 9.89 -8.39 14.36
CA SER A 80 10.12 -7.43 13.28
C SER A 80 8.84 -7.11 12.52
N ASP A 81 8.05 -8.12 12.20
CA ASP A 81 6.80 -7.95 11.47
C ASP A 81 5.72 -7.24 12.31
N ILE A 82 5.68 -7.50 13.63
CA ILE A 82 4.81 -6.78 14.56
C ILE A 82 5.21 -5.29 14.64
N ALA A 83 6.49 -5.00 14.73
CA ALA A 83 6.99 -3.63 14.74
C ALA A 83 6.63 -2.92 13.42
N GLN A 84 6.80 -3.61 12.30
CA GLN A 84 6.39 -3.10 10.99
C GLN A 84 4.89 -2.85 10.93
N TYR A 85 4.05 -3.78 11.38
CA TYR A 85 2.59 -3.61 11.45
C TYR A 85 2.20 -2.38 12.27
N LYS A 86 2.77 -2.19 13.46
CA LYS A 86 2.50 -1.02 14.31
C LYS A 86 2.78 0.28 13.57
N LYS A 87 3.94 0.36 12.90
CA LYS A 87 4.33 1.51 12.10
C LYS A 87 3.38 1.78 10.94
N TYR A 88 2.97 0.73 10.22
CA TYR A 88 1.98 0.86 9.14
C TYR A 88 0.60 1.27 9.67
N LYS A 89 0.19 0.71 10.82
CA LYS A 89 -1.08 1.05 11.46
C LYS A 89 -1.15 2.51 11.90
N GLU A 90 -0.04 3.05 12.42
CA GLU A 90 0.08 4.46 12.78
C GLU A 90 -0.16 5.39 11.58
N ILE A 91 0.43 5.08 10.43
CA ILE A 91 0.39 5.93 9.23
C ILE A 91 -0.88 5.72 8.40
N LEU A 92 -1.32 4.47 8.22
CA LEU A 92 -2.43 4.08 7.35
C LEU A 92 -3.76 3.88 8.08
N GLY A 93 -3.75 3.91 9.42
CA GLY A 93 -4.94 3.73 10.24
C GLY A 93 -5.61 2.37 10.03
N ASP A 94 -6.93 2.37 10.00
CA ASP A 94 -7.72 1.14 9.89
C ASP A 94 -7.67 0.48 8.50
N SER A 95 -7.20 1.19 7.47
CA SER A 95 -7.08 0.66 6.12
C SER A 95 -6.14 -0.55 6.01
N ILE A 96 -5.15 -0.68 6.93
CA ILE A 96 -4.23 -1.83 6.97
C ILE A 96 -4.89 -3.10 7.54
N GLY A 97 -6.03 -2.97 8.21
CA GLY A 97 -6.76 -4.07 8.82
C GLY A 97 -6.10 -4.63 10.08
N SER A 98 -6.36 -5.89 10.37
CA SER A 98 -5.76 -6.58 11.52
C SER A 98 -4.34 -7.07 11.22
N LEU A 99 -3.58 -7.41 12.27
CA LEU A 99 -2.25 -8.01 12.14
C LEU A 99 -2.24 -9.26 11.23
N VAL A 100 -3.32 -10.06 11.30
CA VAL A 100 -3.46 -11.24 10.43
C VAL A 100 -3.62 -10.86 8.97
N LYS A 101 -4.48 -9.86 8.67
CA LYS A 101 -4.65 -9.35 7.30
C LYS A 101 -3.35 -8.75 6.77
N PHE A 102 -2.63 -8.00 7.59
CA PHE A 102 -1.32 -7.48 7.27
C PHE A 102 -0.34 -8.59 6.86
N GLY A 103 -0.22 -9.63 7.69
CA GLY A 103 0.64 -10.77 7.37
C GLY A 103 0.19 -11.51 6.11
N GLN A 104 -1.13 -11.68 5.92
CA GLN A 104 -1.67 -12.28 4.69
C GLN A 104 -1.30 -11.48 3.43
N LEU A 105 -1.44 -10.16 3.48
CA LEU A 105 -1.03 -9.28 2.37
C LEU A 105 0.46 -9.40 2.12
N LYS A 106 1.28 -9.27 3.17
CA LYS A 106 2.74 -9.28 3.06
C LYS A 106 3.29 -10.58 2.46
N TYR A 107 2.72 -11.72 2.82
CA TYR A 107 3.29 -13.03 2.44
C TYR A 107 2.56 -13.75 1.32
N ASN A 108 1.35 -13.31 0.95
CA ASN A 108 0.51 -14.07 0.02
C ASN A 108 0.09 -13.30 -1.22
N ASP A 109 0.28 -11.99 -1.25
CA ASP A 109 -0.20 -11.12 -2.33
C ASP A 109 0.80 -9.99 -2.55
N SER A 110 1.85 -10.30 -3.31
CA SER A 110 2.95 -9.35 -3.57
C SER A 110 2.45 -8.07 -4.24
N GLU A 111 1.51 -8.17 -5.19
CA GLU A 111 0.98 -7.00 -5.89
C GLU A 111 0.23 -6.05 -4.94
N LYS A 112 -0.67 -6.62 -4.12
CA LYS A 112 -1.36 -5.79 -3.11
C LYS A 112 -0.43 -5.29 -2.03
N TRP A 113 0.59 -6.07 -1.67
CA TRP A 113 1.61 -5.65 -0.73
C TRP A 113 2.40 -4.45 -1.24
N GLU A 114 2.85 -4.46 -2.48
CA GLU A 114 3.53 -3.33 -3.11
C GLU A 114 2.65 -2.07 -3.10
N LYS A 115 1.36 -2.21 -3.41
CA LYS A 115 0.40 -1.11 -3.32
C LYS A 115 0.26 -0.56 -1.90
N VAL A 116 0.26 -1.40 -0.88
CA VAL A 116 0.23 -0.97 0.53
C VAL A 116 1.53 -0.26 0.90
N GLN A 117 2.68 -0.76 0.46
CA GLN A 117 3.97 -0.12 0.69
C GLN A 117 4.05 1.25 0.03
N SER A 118 3.66 1.38 -1.23
CA SER A 118 3.63 2.66 -1.95
C SER A 118 2.77 3.69 -1.20
N LYS A 119 1.55 3.30 -0.80
CA LYS A 119 0.68 4.17 -0.01
C LYS A 119 1.32 4.58 1.32
N PHE A 120 1.93 3.64 2.03
CA PHE A 120 2.60 3.92 3.30
C PHE A 120 3.72 4.94 3.14
N PHE A 121 4.59 4.76 2.15
CA PHE A 121 5.71 5.68 1.93
C PHE A 121 5.25 7.06 1.50
N THR A 122 4.25 7.14 0.62
CA THR A 122 3.66 8.43 0.21
C THR A 122 3.03 9.17 1.38
N TYR A 123 2.27 8.47 2.24
CA TYR A 123 1.67 9.08 3.44
C TYR A 123 2.73 9.54 4.44
N LEU A 124 3.76 8.73 4.67
CA LEU A 124 4.88 9.08 5.52
C LEU A 124 5.63 10.32 4.99
N GLU A 125 5.80 10.43 3.67
CA GLU A 125 6.40 11.60 3.04
C GLU A 125 5.52 12.85 3.19
N ILE A 126 4.20 12.73 3.01
CA ILE A 126 3.25 13.82 3.25
C ILE A 126 3.34 14.29 4.71
N ASP A 127 3.38 13.36 5.68
CA ASP A 127 3.44 13.70 7.10
C ASP A 127 4.72 14.42 7.50
N LYS A 128 5.84 14.14 6.83
CA LYS A 128 7.12 14.83 7.03
C LYS A 128 7.17 16.24 6.44
N LYS A 129 6.25 16.62 5.53
CA LYS A 129 6.24 17.99 4.95
C LYS A 129 5.78 18.98 6.00
N ASP A 130 6.35 20.18 5.92
CA ASP A 130 5.87 21.35 6.67
C ASP A 130 4.61 21.93 6.01
N TRP A 131 3.53 21.15 6.05
CA TRP A 131 2.21 21.49 5.55
C TRP A 131 1.21 21.56 6.71
N SER A 132 0.17 22.39 6.57
CA SER A 132 -0.92 22.37 7.53
C SER A 132 -1.58 20.99 7.59
N GLN A 133 -2.14 20.62 8.75
CA GLN A 133 -2.84 19.32 8.91
C GLN A 133 -3.99 19.17 7.91
N GLU A 134 -4.74 20.25 7.66
CA GLU A 134 -5.81 20.24 6.67
C GLU A 134 -5.27 19.91 5.27
N PHE A 135 -4.13 20.48 4.89
CA PHE A 135 -3.52 20.21 3.59
C PHE A 135 -2.97 18.78 3.49
N LYS A 136 -2.39 18.24 4.56
CA LYS A 136 -1.97 16.84 4.63
C LYS A 136 -3.14 15.88 4.44
N ILE A 137 -4.26 16.12 5.12
CA ILE A 137 -5.48 15.31 4.99
C ILE A 137 -6.01 15.38 3.55
N LYS A 138 -6.17 16.57 2.98
CA LYS A 138 -6.63 16.75 1.59
C LYS A 138 -5.69 16.07 0.59
N SER A 139 -4.39 16.13 0.81
CA SER A 139 -3.39 15.49 -0.06
C SER A 139 -3.49 13.95 -0.01
N LYS A 140 -3.66 13.36 1.19
CA LYS A 140 -3.89 11.91 1.34
C LYS A 140 -5.19 11.48 0.66
N GLN A 141 -6.26 12.25 0.82
CA GLN A 141 -7.54 11.96 0.15
C GLN A 141 -7.44 12.07 -1.37
N ALA A 142 -6.72 13.08 -1.89
CA ALA A 142 -6.48 13.22 -3.33
C ALA A 142 -5.66 12.04 -3.85
N TYR A 143 -4.60 11.64 -3.15
CA TYR A 143 -3.81 10.46 -3.48
C TYR A 143 -4.68 9.21 -3.58
N ASP A 144 -5.55 8.95 -2.60
CA ASP A 144 -6.45 7.79 -2.62
C ASP A 144 -7.40 7.82 -3.81
N ARG A 145 -8.02 8.98 -4.13
CA ARG A 145 -8.93 9.10 -5.27
C ARG A 145 -8.24 8.83 -6.62
N PHE A 146 -7.03 9.34 -6.82
CA PHE A 146 -6.27 9.05 -8.03
C PHE A 146 -5.93 7.56 -8.13
N ARG A 147 -5.54 6.98 -7.03
CA ARG A 147 -5.17 5.57 -6.94
C ARG A 147 -6.35 4.62 -7.20
N GLU A 148 -7.54 4.97 -6.77
CA GLU A 148 -8.78 4.26 -7.11
C GLU A 148 -9.05 4.25 -8.63
N GLN A 149 -8.52 5.24 -9.35
CA GLN A 149 -8.58 5.31 -10.81
C GLN A 149 -7.36 4.70 -11.52
N GLY A 150 -6.47 4.04 -10.78
CA GLY A 150 -5.28 3.39 -11.31
C GLY A 150 -4.08 4.32 -11.52
N GLU A 151 -4.13 5.54 -10.97
CA GLU A 151 -3.07 6.54 -11.11
C GLU A 151 -2.36 6.78 -9.78
N GLU A 152 -1.05 6.77 -9.77
CA GLU A 152 -0.26 7.13 -8.59
C GLU A 152 0.30 8.55 -8.73
N LEU A 153 0.23 9.33 -7.64
CA LEU A 153 0.74 10.70 -7.58
C LEU A 153 1.96 10.76 -6.67
N SER A 154 3.03 11.35 -7.17
CA SER A 154 4.12 11.76 -6.27
C SER A 154 3.67 12.87 -5.31
N VAL A 155 4.35 13.00 -4.17
CA VAL A 155 4.07 14.08 -3.20
C VAL A 155 4.27 15.47 -3.84
N HIS A 156 5.19 15.60 -4.80
CA HIS A 156 5.35 16.82 -5.56
C HIS A 156 4.10 17.13 -6.40
N ALA A 157 3.55 16.15 -7.12
CA ALA A 157 2.31 16.34 -7.90
C ALA A 157 1.13 16.73 -6.99
N LEU A 158 0.99 16.08 -5.83
CA LEU A 158 -0.01 16.44 -4.81
C LEU A 158 0.11 17.90 -4.35
N SER A 159 1.33 18.40 -4.17
CA SER A 159 1.57 19.80 -3.80
C SER A 159 1.17 20.81 -4.88
N ARG A 160 1.04 20.35 -6.14
CA ARG A 160 0.68 21.19 -7.28
C ARG A 160 -0.82 21.29 -7.51
N LEU A 161 -1.59 20.28 -7.13
CA LEU A 161 -3.05 20.25 -7.36
C LEU A 161 -3.77 21.54 -6.92
N PRO A 162 -3.59 22.08 -5.71
CA PRO A 162 -4.26 23.31 -5.29
C PRO A 162 -3.81 24.54 -6.08
N ARG A 163 -2.61 24.52 -6.65
CA ARG A 163 -2.03 25.63 -7.44
C ARG A 163 -2.57 25.70 -8.86
N LEU A 164 -3.32 24.70 -9.30
CA LEU A 164 -3.99 24.71 -10.59
C LEU A 164 -5.10 25.74 -10.66
N ASN A 165 -5.76 26.00 -9.54
CA ASN A 165 -6.92 26.89 -9.47
C ASN A 165 -6.52 28.26 -8.94
N LYS A 166 -6.10 29.14 -9.86
CA LYS A 166 -5.78 30.53 -9.57
C LYS A 166 -6.95 31.43 -9.97
N PRO A 167 -7.18 32.54 -9.27
CA PRO A 167 -8.18 33.51 -9.67
C PRO A 167 -7.99 33.97 -11.13
N GLY A 168 -9.08 34.08 -11.87
CA GLY A 168 -9.08 34.52 -13.27
C GLY A 168 -8.79 33.41 -14.30
N TYR A 169 -8.64 32.18 -13.87
CA TYR A 169 -8.49 31.03 -14.77
C TYR A 169 -9.66 30.05 -14.63
N GLU A 170 -9.95 29.34 -15.70
CA GLU A 170 -10.91 28.21 -15.66
C GLU A 170 -10.50 27.20 -14.59
N VAL A 171 -11.47 26.71 -13.84
CA VAL A 171 -11.21 25.72 -12.77
C VAL A 171 -10.82 24.39 -13.39
N ILE A 172 -9.71 23.83 -12.94
CA ILE A 172 -9.27 22.46 -13.28
C ILE A 172 -9.63 21.54 -12.12
N HIS A 173 -10.42 20.54 -12.40
CA HIS A 173 -10.80 19.50 -11.45
C HIS A 173 -9.85 18.29 -11.55
N GLU A 174 -9.79 17.48 -10.51
CA GLU A 174 -9.06 16.20 -10.53
C GLU A 174 -9.50 15.30 -11.71
N LYS A 175 -10.80 15.34 -12.04
CA LYS A 175 -11.37 14.65 -13.19
C LYS A 175 -10.70 15.05 -14.51
N ASP A 176 -10.39 16.34 -14.71
CA ASP A 176 -9.74 16.81 -15.94
C ASP A 176 -8.34 16.22 -16.09
N VAL A 177 -7.62 16.07 -14.98
CA VAL A 177 -6.30 15.42 -14.95
C VAL A 177 -6.43 13.94 -15.32
N LEU A 178 -7.40 13.24 -14.69
CA LEU A 178 -7.65 11.81 -14.93
C LEU A 178 -8.12 11.53 -16.36
N GLU A 179 -8.96 12.39 -16.93
CA GLU A 179 -9.39 12.27 -18.32
C GLU A 179 -8.23 12.50 -19.29
N LEU A 180 -7.39 13.48 -18.99
CA LEU A 180 -6.25 13.80 -19.84
C LEU A 180 -5.26 12.63 -19.91
N VAL A 181 -4.92 11.99 -18.79
CA VAL A 181 -3.95 10.87 -18.78
C VAL A 181 -4.50 9.57 -19.39
N LYS A 182 -5.81 9.46 -19.60
CA LYS A 182 -6.42 8.36 -20.35
C LYS A 182 -6.27 8.49 -21.87
N THR A 183 -5.90 9.66 -22.35
CA THR A 183 -5.59 9.89 -23.76
C THR A 183 -4.15 9.45 -24.08
N LYS A 184 -3.76 9.50 -25.36
CA LYS A 184 -2.36 9.30 -25.73
C LYS A 184 -1.52 10.51 -25.30
N PRO A 185 -0.29 10.29 -24.77
CA PRO A 185 0.62 11.40 -24.47
C PRO A 185 1.01 12.14 -25.74
N ASN A 186 1.19 13.46 -25.62
CA ASN A 186 1.56 14.31 -26.77
C ASN A 186 3.07 14.43 -26.93
N TYR A 187 3.78 14.47 -25.79
CA TYR A 187 5.21 14.81 -25.78
C TYR A 187 6.00 13.91 -24.82
N SER A 188 7.31 13.97 -24.99
CA SER A 188 8.31 13.42 -24.05
C SER A 188 9.33 14.48 -23.69
N GLU A 189 9.98 14.34 -22.54
CA GLU A 189 11.12 15.15 -22.11
C GLU A 189 12.22 14.21 -21.59
N GLY A 190 13.27 14.05 -22.40
CA GLY A 190 14.27 13.02 -22.16
C GLY A 190 13.70 11.60 -22.26
N GLU A 191 14.42 10.64 -21.68
CA GLU A 191 14.03 9.22 -21.74
C GLU A 191 12.99 8.82 -20.69
N GLU A 192 12.89 9.60 -19.61
CA GLU A 192 12.14 9.22 -18.40
C GLU A 192 10.75 9.84 -18.28
N LYS A 193 10.45 10.90 -19.06
CA LYS A 193 9.19 11.63 -18.87
C LYS A 193 8.30 11.55 -20.09
N ILE A 194 7.04 11.22 -19.84
CA ILE A 194 5.95 11.33 -20.80
C ILE A 194 4.97 12.42 -20.35
N ILE A 195 4.44 13.15 -21.35
CA ILE A 195 3.75 14.42 -21.10
C ILE A 195 2.44 14.44 -21.84
N TRP A 196 1.39 14.75 -21.11
CA TRP A 196 0.08 15.11 -21.63
C TRP A 196 -0.08 16.62 -21.54
N PHE A 197 -0.39 17.24 -22.65
CA PHE A 197 -0.64 18.68 -22.71
C PHE A 197 -2.00 18.95 -23.38
N SER A 198 -2.86 19.64 -22.66
CA SER A 198 -4.12 20.18 -23.17
C SER A 198 -4.02 21.69 -23.32
N PRO A 199 -3.85 22.23 -24.52
CA PRO A 199 -3.77 23.69 -24.74
C PRO A 199 -5.07 24.40 -24.32
N SER A 200 -6.23 23.79 -24.58
CA SER A 200 -7.55 24.35 -24.25
C SER A 200 -7.73 24.55 -22.75
N LYS A 201 -7.34 23.57 -21.94
CA LYS A 201 -7.38 23.64 -20.46
C LYS A 201 -6.11 24.25 -19.87
N GLN A 202 -5.11 24.53 -20.67
CA GLN A 202 -3.76 24.96 -20.23
C GLN A 202 -3.18 23.99 -19.18
N LEU A 203 -3.48 22.71 -19.31
CA LEU A 203 -3.13 21.66 -18.36
C LEU A 203 -2.01 20.80 -18.92
N VAL A 204 -1.00 20.58 -18.10
CA VAL A 204 0.08 19.63 -18.36
C VAL A 204 0.14 18.61 -17.25
N VAL A 205 0.20 17.34 -17.60
CA VAL A 205 0.47 16.23 -16.69
C VAL A 205 1.75 15.55 -17.14
N ILE A 206 2.64 15.32 -16.21
CA ILE A 206 3.94 14.68 -16.47
C ILE A 206 4.00 13.39 -15.66
N LYS A 207 4.23 12.26 -16.32
CA LYS A 207 4.51 10.98 -15.68
C LYS A 207 5.97 10.58 -15.85
N ASN A 208 6.48 9.88 -14.86
CA ASN A 208 7.72 9.13 -15.02
C ASN A 208 7.42 7.84 -15.82
N LYS A 209 8.17 7.60 -16.87
CA LYS A 209 7.97 6.45 -17.78
C LYS A 209 8.26 5.11 -17.08
N ASN A 210 9.21 5.09 -16.16
CA ASN A 210 9.68 3.87 -15.51
C ASN A 210 8.76 3.45 -14.35
N SER A 211 8.35 4.42 -13.51
CA SER A 211 7.45 4.13 -12.37
C SER A 211 5.97 4.23 -12.71
N GLY A 212 5.60 4.93 -13.79
CA GLY A 212 4.22 5.21 -14.15
C GLY A 212 3.56 6.32 -13.31
N ASP A 213 4.26 6.88 -12.34
CA ASP A 213 3.70 7.87 -11.41
C ASP A 213 3.54 9.23 -12.08
N ILE A 214 2.48 9.94 -11.74
CA ILE A 214 2.33 11.35 -12.06
C ILE A 214 3.27 12.14 -11.16
N VAL A 215 4.35 12.66 -11.75
CA VAL A 215 5.39 13.39 -11.03
C VAL A 215 5.13 14.89 -10.96
N SER A 216 4.35 15.45 -11.89
CA SER A 216 3.98 16.86 -11.84
C SER A 216 2.68 17.15 -12.58
N ILE A 217 1.93 18.14 -12.08
CA ILE A 217 0.72 18.68 -12.70
C ILE A 217 0.85 20.18 -12.65
N ILE A 218 0.82 20.85 -13.82
CA ILE A 218 1.04 22.29 -13.91
C ILE A 218 0.09 22.94 -14.90
N ARG A 219 -0.17 24.25 -14.69
CA ARG A 219 -0.77 25.11 -15.70
C ARG A 219 0.29 25.65 -16.64
N ARG A 220 0.04 25.52 -17.93
CA ARG A 220 0.92 26.07 -18.96
C ARG A 220 0.13 26.43 -20.22
N LYS A 221 0.36 27.63 -20.72
CA LYS A 221 -0.32 28.14 -21.92
C LYS A 221 0.26 27.53 -23.22
N ASN A 222 1.58 27.40 -23.28
CA ASN A 222 2.28 26.97 -24.49
C ASN A 222 3.14 25.72 -24.21
N LYS A 223 3.44 24.94 -25.26
CA LYS A 223 4.45 23.87 -25.26
C LYS A 223 5.78 24.38 -24.69
N LYS A 224 6.45 23.57 -23.90
CA LYS A 224 7.80 23.90 -23.40
C LYS A 224 8.83 23.62 -24.49
N GLU A 225 9.79 24.51 -24.64
CA GLU A 225 10.98 24.25 -25.45
C GLU A 225 11.69 22.99 -24.91
N GLY A 226 12.16 22.13 -25.79
CA GLY A 226 12.78 20.85 -25.43
C GLY A 226 11.80 19.67 -25.24
N TRP A 227 10.50 19.87 -25.39
CA TRP A 227 9.58 18.75 -25.53
C TRP A 227 9.58 18.22 -26.95
N THR A 228 9.84 16.93 -27.08
CA THR A 228 9.78 16.20 -28.37
C THR A 228 8.43 15.50 -28.51
N ASP A 229 7.95 15.39 -29.75
CA ASP A 229 6.69 14.69 -29.99
C ASP A 229 6.82 13.22 -29.57
N ALA A 230 5.85 12.74 -28.77
CA ALA A 230 5.80 11.34 -28.37
C ALA A 230 5.42 10.51 -29.61
N GLY A 231 6.36 9.80 -30.17
CA GLY A 231 6.18 8.97 -31.38
C GLY A 231 5.38 7.67 -31.09
N PHE A 232 4.15 7.77 -30.51
CA PHE A 232 3.26 6.64 -30.23
C PHE A 232 2.13 6.49 -31.24
#